data_1c2cdf10f1abc03e4b6b26f97ecb331c
#
_entry.id   1c2cdf10f1abc03e4b6b26f97ecb331c
#
_cell.length_a   1.000
_cell.length_b   1.000
_cell.length_c   1.000
_cell.angle_alpha   90.00
_cell.angle_beta   90.00
_cell.angle_gamma   90.00
#
_symmetry.space_group_name_H-M   'P 1'
#
loop_
_entity.id
_entity.type
_entity.pdbx_description
1 polymer ?
#
loop_
_entity_poly.entity_id
_entity_poly.type
_entity_poly.pdbx_seq_one_letter_code
_entity_poly.pdbx_strand_id
1 'polypeptide(L)'
;GTLAAAARVGFRPRLTRVTVLGDRQKSYKGKVLLVNPWIYDFAAHNLWIEPLGLLTIASVLRDNGYTVTVLDCLASHPGAPVARTDGSGRFFKTVLDKPATVAFVPRRFGRYGLPLDWFDAALAAAPRPDVILVASGMTYWYPGVIEVIKRVRARHGRVPVGLGGVYATLCTEHAQQHSGADQVIAGSGMAEALRLADDVTGNNSEPDRYADPRSWPAPAHHLVSRPFAGTVASWGCPYQCTYCASHRLQPAFVRREAGVVVDEIAGCLQRGIRDFAFYDDALLAGSGRHLAAILQGILSRALRARFHTPNGMHARGISGNLARLMRRAGVATVRLSLETLDPVRQQTTGGKVTT
;
A
#
# COMPACT_ATOMS: atom_id res chain seq x y z
N GLY A 1 10.02 -34.47 10.76
CA GLY A 1 10.69 -34.01 11.98
C GLY A 1 10.65 -32.52 12.22
N THR A 2 9.90 -31.74 11.40
CA THR A 2 9.90 -30.25 11.43
C THR A 2 8.61 -29.62 11.99
N LEU A 3 7.57 -30.40 12.24
CA LEU A 3 6.31 -29.89 12.80
C LEU A 3 6.28 -29.79 14.33
N ALA A 4 7.21 -30.45 15.02
CA ALA A 4 7.26 -30.43 16.50
C ALA A 4 8.06 -29.26 17.09
N ALA A 5 8.85 -28.54 16.28
CA ALA A 5 9.68 -27.41 16.76
C ALA A 5 8.92 -26.07 16.82
N ALA A 6 7.88 -25.89 16.00
CA ALA A 6 7.09 -24.66 15.96
C ALA A 6 6.13 -24.49 17.16
N ALA A 7 5.79 -25.59 17.82
CA ALA A 7 4.85 -25.58 18.96
C ALA A 7 5.49 -25.16 20.30
N ARG A 8 6.81 -24.97 20.37
CA ARG A 8 7.52 -24.64 21.63
C ARG A 8 7.94 -23.18 21.77
N VAL A 9 7.78 -22.36 20.73
CA VAL A 9 7.94 -20.92 20.86
C VAL A 9 6.55 -20.33 20.90
N GLY A 10 6.10 -19.92 22.05
CA GLY A 10 4.79 -19.29 22.29
C GLY A 10 4.66 -17.93 21.59
N PHE A 11 4.89 -17.90 20.28
CA PHE A 11 4.72 -16.73 19.43
C PHE A 11 3.22 -16.55 19.13
N ARG A 12 2.59 -15.67 19.87
CA ARG A 12 1.30 -15.12 19.46
C ARG A 12 1.59 -14.13 18.33
N PRO A 13 1.00 -14.31 17.12
CA PRO A 13 1.10 -13.27 16.09
C PRO A 13 0.66 -11.97 16.74
N ARG A 14 1.51 -10.95 16.69
CA ARG A 14 1.11 -9.60 17.13
C ARG A 14 0.06 -9.10 16.15
N LEU A 15 -1.19 -9.46 16.41
CA LEU A 15 -2.31 -8.67 15.94
C LEU A 15 -2.10 -7.28 16.56
N THR A 16 -1.83 -6.29 15.73
CA THR A 16 -1.75 -4.92 16.22
C THR A 16 -3.16 -4.49 16.57
N ARG A 17 -3.60 -4.89 17.78
CA ARG A 17 -4.86 -4.48 18.36
C ARG A 17 -4.69 -3.03 18.79
N VAL A 18 -5.04 -2.11 17.92
CA VAL A 18 -5.13 -0.72 18.33
C VAL A 18 -6.44 -0.56 19.09
N THR A 19 -6.36 -0.66 20.40
CA THR A 19 -7.36 -0.07 21.28
C THR A 19 -7.34 1.43 21.00
N VAL A 20 -8.47 2.00 20.65
CA VAL A 20 -8.65 3.44 20.53
C VAL A 20 -8.31 4.04 21.89
N LEU A 21 -7.10 4.61 22.03
CA LEU A 21 -6.82 5.54 23.13
C LEU A 21 -7.55 6.83 22.75
N GLY A 22 -8.50 7.18 23.60
CA GLY A 22 -9.50 8.16 23.32
C GLY A 22 -8.98 9.56 23.03
N ASP A 23 -9.72 10.21 22.12
CA ASP A 23 -10.24 11.54 22.40
C ASP A 23 -11.57 11.69 21.70
N ARG A 24 -12.59 12.02 22.49
CA ARG A 24 -14.01 12.19 22.19
C ARG A 24 -14.77 10.87 21.91
N GLN A 25 -15.82 10.65 22.65
CA GLN A 25 -16.87 9.67 22.51
C GLN A 25 -17.48 9.66 21.08
N LYS A 26 -16.75 9.09 20.11
CA LYS A 26 -17.40 8.67 18.87
C LYS A 26 -18.14 7.37 19.17
N SER A 27 -19.43 7.33 18.93
CA SER A 27 -20.21 6.12 19.08
C SER A 27 -19.58 5.01 18.24
N TYR A 28 -19.44 3.82 18.83
CA TYR A 28 -18.97 2.64 18.15
C TYR A 28 -19.91 2.27 17.00
N LYS A 29 -19.38 2.20 15.77
CA LYS A 29 -20.17 1.95 14.56
C LYS A 29 -20.07 0.53 14.00
N GLY A 30 -19.02 -0.19 14.33
CA GLY A 30 -18.81 -1.54 13.82
C GLY A 30 -17.32 -1.92 13.69
N LYS A 31 -17.07 -3.16 13.24
CA LYS A 31 -15.74 -3.75 13.07
C LYS A 31 -15.44 -4.01 11.60
N VAL A 32 -14.34 -3.48 11.12
CA VAL A 32 -13.87 -3.69 9.75
C VAL A 32 -12.55 -4.44 9.78
N LEU A 33 -12.49 -5.53 9.00
CA LEU A 33 -11.26 -6.26 8.75
C LEU A 33 -10.69 -5.83 7.39
N LEU A 34 -9.47 -5.29 7.40
CA LEU A 34 -8.73 -4.94 6.20
C LEU A 34 -7.66 -6.01 5.93
N VAL A 35 -7.55 -6.48 4.70
CA VAL A 35 -6.58 -7.51 4.34
C VAL A 35 -5.72 -7.07 3.17
N ASN A 36 -4.39 -7.07 3.37
CA ASN A 36 -3.41 -6.95 2.30
C ASN A 36 -2.98 -8.35 1.84
N PRO A 37 -3.27 -8.77 0.57
CA PRO A 37 -3.09 -10.14 0.10
C PRO A 37 -1.62 -10.52 -0.09
N TRP A 38 -1.40 -11.84 -0.26
CA TRP A 38 -0.14 -12.40 -0.76
C TRP A 38 0.16 -11.97 -2.19
N ILE A 39 1.45 -12.02 -2.52
CA ILE A 39 1.92 -11.92 -3.90
C ILE A 39 2.15 -13.34 -4.45
N TYR A 40 1.56 -13.63 -5.60
CA TYR A 40 1.83 -14.84 -6.38
C TYR A 40 2.60 -14.44 -7.62
N ASP A 41 3.88 -14.83 -7.71
CA ASP A 41 4.78 -14.37 -8.76
C ASP A 41 6.01 -15.27 -8.91
N PHE A 42 6.79 -15.03 -9.94
CA PHE A 42 8.12 -15.60 -10.14
C PHE A 42 9.17 -14.91 -9.27
N ALA A 43 9.01 -13.60 -9.03
CA ALA A 43 9.88 -12.80 -8.18
C ALA A 43 9.10 -11.67 -7.50
N ALA A 44 9.27 -11.52 -6.17
CA ALA A 44 8.80 -10.37 -5.43
C ALA A 44 9.85 -9.93 -4.41
N HIS A 45 10.17 -8.65 -4.44
CA HIS A 45 11.12 -8.02 -3.54
C HIS A 45 10.40 -6.97 -2.70
N ASN A 46 10.74 -6.91 -1.42
CA ASN A 46 10.30 -5.82 -0.57
C ASN A 46 11.20 -4.59 -0.84
N LEU A 47 10.75 -3.73 -1.73
CA LEU A 47 11.35 -2.43 -2.00
C LEU A 47 10.50 -1.35 -1.31
N TRP A 48 10.39 -1.48 0.00
CA TRP A 48 9.55 -0.65 0.89
C TRP A 48 8.06 -0.74 0.53
N ILE A 49 7.54 -1.96 0.22
CA ILE A 49 6.13 -2.16 -0.13
C ILE A 49 5.26 -2.08 1.13
N GLU A 50 4.38 -1.09 1.16
CA GLU A 50 3.36 -0.89 2.19
C GLU A 50 1.99 -0.69 1.51
N PRO A 51 0.88 -1.24 2.06
CA PRO A 51 -0.45 -1.09 1.48
C PRO A 51 -1.04 0.29 1.77
N LEU A 52 -0.43 1.35 1.23
CA LEU A 52 -0.70 2.75 1.58
C LEU A 52 -2.19 3.13 1.42
N GLY A 53 -2.82 2.73 0.31
CA GLY A 53 -4.25 2.97 0.09
C GLY A 53 -5.12 2.29 1.15
N LEU A 54 -4.81 1.05 1.52
CA LEU A 54 -5.53 0.31 2.57
C LEU A 54 -5.38 0.99 3.94
N LEU A 55 -4.18 1.51 4.24
CA LEU A 55 -3.91 2.24 5.49
C LEU A 55 -4.57 3.61 5.53
N THR A 56 -4.76 4.26 4.37
CA THR A 56 -5.56 5.49 4.28
C THR A 56 -7.05 5.19 4.51
N ILE A 57 -7.58 4.11 3.92
CA ILE A 57 -8.96 3.62 4.22
C ILE A 57 -9.11 3.32 5.71
N ALA A 58 -8.09 2.71 6.33
CA ALA A 58 -8.10 2.46 7.77
C ALA A 58 -8.26 3.75 8.59
N SER A 59 -7.59 4.83 8.20
CA SER A 59 -7.73 6.14 8.84
C SER A 59 -9.14 6.71 8.60
N VAL A 60 -9.64 6.67 7.36
CA VAL A 60 -11.01 7.11 7.04
C VAL A 60 -12.04 6.41 7.92
N LEU A 61 -11.99 5.08 8.01
CA LEU A 61 -12.92 4.29 8.82
C LEU A 61 -12.82 4.64 10.31
N ARG A 62 -11.61 4.75 10.84
CA ARG A 62 -11.39 5.10 12.25
C ARG A 62 -11.88 6.51 12.59
N ASP A 63 -11.64 7.47 11.70
CA ASP A 63 -12.13 8.85 11.85
C ASP A 63 -13.66 8.92 11.87
N ASN A 64 -14.32 7.92 11.31
CA ASN A 64 -15.78 7.79 11.30
C ASN A 64 -16.32 6.82 12.37
N GLY A 65 -15.51 6.36 13.34
CA GLY A 65 -15.94 5.60 14.51
C GLY A 65 -15.90 4.07 14.36
N TYR A 66 -15.33 3.54 13.29
CA TYR A 66 -15.16 2.10 13.11
C TYR A 66 -13.91 1.57 13.83
N THR A 67 -14.03 0.37 14.39
CA THR A 67 -12.88 -0.38 14.88
C THR A 67 -12.25 -1.14 13.71
N VAL A 68 -10.98 -0.88 13.43
CA VAL A 68 -10.26 -1.45 12.29
C VAL A 68 -9.22 -2.47 12.76
N THR A 69 -9.24 -3.66 12.15
CA THR A 69 -8.19 -4.67 12.25
C THR A 69 -7.52 -4.83 10.90
N VAL A 70 -6.19 -4.89 10.85
CA VAL A 70 -5.44 -5.12 9.61
C VAL A 70 -4.74 -6.47 9.66
N LEU A 71 -4.94 -7.31 8.64
CA LEU A 71 -4.15 -8.51 8.36
C LEU A 71 -3.29 -8.27 7.12
N ASP A 72 -1.99 -8.22 7.32
CA ASP A 72 -1.01 -8.02 6.25
C ASP A 72 -0.32 -9.33 5.91
N CYS A 73 -0.70 -9.96 4.79
CA CYS A 73 -0.07 -11.18 4.32
C CYS A 73 1.41 -11.00 3.95
N LEU A 74 1.86 -9.76 3.76
CA LEU A 74 3.26 -9.46 3.48
C LEU A 74 4.06 -9.07 4.73
N ALA A 75 3.48 -9.24 5.91
CA ALA A 75 4.17 -9.00 7.18
C ALA A 75 5.38 -9.94 7.35
N SER A 76 6.37 -9.46 8.10
CA SER A 76 7.51 -10.30 8.51
C SER A 76 7.09 -11.32 9.57
N HIS A 77 7.77 -12.46 9.60
CA HIS A 77 7.60 -13.51 10.60
C HIS A 77 8.95 -14.15 10.92
N PRO A 78 9.11 -14.94 12.00
CA PRO A 78 10.41 -15.49 12.44
C PRO A 78 11.17 -16.32 11.40
N GLY A 79 10.48 -16.93 10.42
CA GLY A 79 11.10 -17.67 9.31
C GLY A 79 11.34 -16.82 8.05
N ALA A 80 11.02 -15.52 8.09
CA ALA A 80 11.22 -14.64 6.94
C ALA A 80 12.69 -14.25 6.78
N PRO A 81 13.14 -13.98 5.55
CA PRO A 81 14.48 -13.42 5.33
C PRO A 81 14.68 -12.13 6.11
N VAL A 82 15.89 -11.95 6.65
CA VAL A 82 16.24 -10.71 7.37
C VAL A 82 16.23 -9.53 6.39
N ALA A 83 15.52 -8.48 6.75
CA ALA A 83 15.52 -7.23 6.00
C ALA A 83 16.89 -6.53 6.10
N ARG A 84 17.22 -5.72 5.12
CA ARG A 84 18.38 -4.80 5.17
C ARG A 84 18.15 -3.72 6.22
N THR A 85 19.21 -2.99 6.54
CA THR A 85 19.16 -1.90 7.54
C THR A 85 18.24 -0.75 7.15
N ASP A 86 17.89 -0.62 5.88
CA ASP A 86 16.91 0.34 5.34
C ASP A 86 15.48 -0.23 5.25
N GLY A 87 15.27 -1.45 5.74
CA GLY A 87 13.97 -2.12 5.71
C GLY A 87 13.63 -2.79 4.38
N SER A 88 14.43 -2.59 3.31
CA SER A 88 14.24 -3.32 2.06
C SER A 88 14.71 -4.78 2.17
N GLY A 89 14.29 -5.65 1.25
CA GLY A 89 14.72 -7.04 1.31
C GLY A 89 13.93 -7.98 0.43
N ARG A 90 13.72 -9.19 0.95
CA ARG A 90 12.93 -10.23 0.29
C ARG A 90 11.77 -10.64 1.17
N PHE A 91 10.67 -10.98 0.55
CA PHE A 91 9.59 -11.67 1.25
C PHE A 91 9.91 -13.16 1.43
N PHE A 92 9.33 -13.77 2.45
CA PHE A 92 9.32 -15.23 2.54
C PHE A 92 8.61 -15.82 1.33
N LYS A 93 9.20 -16.86 0.72
CA LYS A 93 8.68 -17.51 -0.50
C LYS A 93 8.34 -18.96 -0.22
N THR A 94 7.10 -19.33 -0.46
CA THR A 94 6.68 -20.73 -0.63
C THR A 94 6.67 -21.05 -2.13
N VAL A 95 7.47 -22.01 -2.56
CA VAL A 95 7.49 -22.46 -3.96
C VAL A 95 6.20 -23.25 -4.24
N LEU A 96 5.58 -22.96 -5.37
CA LEU A 96 4.34 -23.57 -5.84
C LEU A 96 4.54 -24.11 -7.25
N ASP A 97 3.66 -25.05 -7.64
CA ASP A 97 3.57 -25.48 -9.03
C ASP A 97 3.15 -24.32 -9.93
N LYS A 98 3.72 -24.28 -11.11
CA LYS A 98 3.40 -23.22 -12.08
C LYS A 98 2.03 -23.46 -12.69
N PRO A 99 1.21 -22.42 -12.85
CA PRO A 99 0.03 -22.50 -13.72
C PRO A 99 0.46 -22.93 -15.13
N ALA A 100 -0.36 -23.77 -15.78
CA ALA A 100 -0.07 -24.31 -17.11
C ALA A 100 0.22 -23.22 -18.15
N THR A 101 -0.49 -22.09 -18.06
CA THR A 101 -0.34 -20.93 -18.96
C THR A 101 1.03 -20.26 -18.90
N VAL A 102 1.79 -20.45 -17.83
CA VAL A 102 3.13 -19.87 -17.61
C VAL A 102 4.21 -20.92 -17.35
N ALA A 103 3.94 -22.20 -17.71
CA ALA A 103 4.87 -23.31 -17.51
C ALA A 103 6.21 -23.09 -18.24
N PHE A 104 6.19 -22.38 -19.37
CA PHE A 104 7.36 -22.06 -20.18
C PHE A 104 8.36 -21.09 -19.52
N VAL A 105 7.96 -20.35 -18.47
CA VAL A 105 8.85 -19.39 -17.81
C VAL A 105 9.93 -20.14 -17.02
N PRO A 106 11.23 -19.96 -17.28
CA PRO A 106 12.31 -20.72 -16.64
C PRO A 106 12.65 -20.22 -15.23
N ARG A 107 11.63 -19.91 -14.41
CA ARG A 107 11.76 -19.43 -13.03
C ARG A 107 10.81 -20.18 -12.12
N ARG A 108 11.13 -20.29 -10.84
CA ARG A 108 10.24 -20.88 -9.84
C ARG A 108 9.12 -19.91 -9.50
N PHE A 109 7.89 -20.38 -9.67
CA PHE A 109 6.70 -19.65 -9.21
C PHE A 109 6.52 -19.82 -7.70
N GLY A 110 5.85 -18.90 -7.05
CA GLY A 110 5.61 -19.03 -5.62
C GLY A 110 4.70 -17.98 -5.03
N ARG A 111 4.23 -18.28 -3.82
CA ARG A 111 3.53 -17.35 -2.96
C ARG A 111 4.54 -16.66 -2.04
N TYR A 112 4.46 -15.33 -1.99
CA TYR A 112 5.30 -14.50 -1.15
C TYR A 112 4.50 -13.90 0.00
N GLY A 113 5.05 -13.96 1.20
CA GLY A 113 4.45 -13.47 2.44
C GLY A 113 4.25 -14.55 3.49
N LEU A 114 3.33 -14.36 4.41
CA LEU A 114 3.06 -15.27 5.53
C LEU A 114 2.73 -16.69 5.06
N PRO A 115 3.15 -17.73 5.79
CA PRO A 115 2.60 -19.08 5.66
C PRO A 115 1.07 -19.07 5.84
N LEU A 116 0.36 -20.00 5.19
CA LEU A 116 -1.11 -20.03 5.23
C LEU A 116 -1.66 -20.28 6.63
N ASP A 117 -1.03 -21.18 7.38
CA ASP A 117 -1.39 -21.51 8.77
C ASP A 117 -1.25 -20.31 9.71
N TRP A 118 -0.27 -19.45 9.47
CA TRP A 118 -0.11 -18.19 10.23
C TRP A 118 -1.22 -17.20 9.95
N PHE A 119 -1.62 -17.08 8.69
CA PHE A 119 -2.75 -16.25 8.32
C PHE A 119 -4.05 -16.77 8.93
N ASP A 120 -4.29 -18.08 8.83
CA ASP A 120 -5.49 -18.72 9.39
C ASP A 120 -5.56 -18.55 10.92
N ALA A 121 -4.43 -18.69 11.61
CA ALA A 121 -4.34 -18.44 13.05
C ALA A 121 -4.62 -16.96 13.39
N ALA A 122 -4.06 -16.03 12.62
CA ALA A 122 -4.30 -14.60 12.80
C ALA A 122 -5.77 -14.24 12.53
N LEU A 123 -6.35 -14.81 11.48
CA LEU A 123 -7.76 -14.63 11.12
C LEU A 123 -8.70 -15.19 12.20
N ALA A 124 -8.36 -16.34 12.78
CA ALA A 124 -9.11 -16.96 13.87
C ALA A 124 -9.05 -16.15 15.17
N ALA A 125 -7.92 -15.49 15.43
CA ALA A 125 -7.73 -14.64 16.61
C ALA A 125 -8.32 -13.22 16.45
N ALA A 126 -8.60 -12.79 15.22
CA ALA A 126 -9.20 -11.49 14.95
C ALA A 126 -10.67 -11.44 15.44
N PRO A 127 -11.15 -10.29 15.94
CA PRO A 127 -12.57 -10.11 16.22
C PRO A 127 -13.41 -10.37 14.97
N ARG A 128 -14.57 -11.02 15.12
CA ARG A 128 -15.50 -11.19 13.99
C ARG A 128 -15.85 -9.81 13.40
N PRO A 129 -15.58 -9.58 12.12
CA PRO A 129 -15.87 -8.31 11.46
C PRO A 129 -17.34 -8.26 11.02
N ASP A 130 -17.85 -7.05 10.86
CA ASP A 130 -19.12 -6.77 10.21
C ASP A 130 -18.93 -6.67 8.69
N VAL A 131 -17.77 -6.14 8.25
CA VAL A 131 -17.37 -6.03 6.84
C VAL A 131 -15.89 -6.35 6.68
N ILE A 132 -15.51 -6.92 5.53
CA ILE A 132 -14.13 -7.23 5.16
C ILE A 132 -13.78 -6.44 3.89
N LEU A 133 -12.62 -5.73 3.91
CA LEU A 133 -12.10 -5.05 2.74
C LEU A 133 -10.75 -5.65 2.36
N VAL A 134 -10.62 -6.09 1.12
CA VAL A 134 -9.42 -6.71 0.59
C VAL A 134 -8.77 -5.74 -0.40
N ALA A 135 -7.47 -5.47 -0.23
CA ALA A 135 -6.71 -4.69 -1.19
C ALA A 135 -6.30 -5.55 -2.39
N SER A 136 -5.89 -4.91 -3.47
CA SER A 136 -5.22 -5.58 -4.58
C SER A 136 -4.07 -4.72 -5.09
N GLY A 137 -2.90 -5.34 -5.23
CA GLY A 137 -1.72 -4.72 -5.82
C GLY A 137 -1.73 -4.82 -7.35
N MET A 138 -0.66 -5.33 -7.96
CA MET A 138 -0.57 -5.48 -9.41
C MET A 138 -1.68 -6.39 -9.96
N THR A 139 -2.09 -6.15 -11.21
CA THR A 139 -3.18 -6.90 -11.85
C THR A 139 -2.94 -8.42 -11.83
N TYR A 140 -1.72 -8.86 -12.11
CA TYR A 140 -1.35 -10.29 -12.16
C TYR A 140 -1.10 -10.94 -10.77
N TRP A 141 -1.25 -10.20 -9.66
CA TRP A 141 -1.22 -10.76 -8.30
C TRP A 141 -2.62 -11.18 -7.80
N TYR A 142 -3.63 -11.14 -8.67
CA TYR A 142 -5.00 -11.53 -8.32
C TYR A 142 -5.15 -12.94 -7.69
N PRO A 143 -4.27 -13.94 -7.94
CA PRO A 143 -4.40 -15.22 -7.25
C PRO A 143 -4.27 -15.09 -5.72
N GLY A 144 -3.46 -14.14 -5.24
CA GLY A 144 -3.38 -13.83 -3.81
C GLY A 144 -4.67 -13.24 -3.25
N VAL A 145 -5.36 -12.42 -4.02
CA VAL A 145 -6.69 -11.87 -3.68
C VAL A 145 -7.71 -13.00 -3.54
N ILE A 146 -7.79 -13.90 -4.54
CA ILE A 146 -8.71 -15.05 -4.54
C ILE A 146 -8.45 -15.95 -3.32
N GLU A 147 -7.17 -16.25 -3.01
CA GLU A 147 -6.82 -17.08 -1.86
C GLU A 147 -7.24 -16.41 -0.54
N VAL A 148 -7.05 -15.09 -0.38
CA VAL A 148 -7.54 -14.36 0.80
C VAL A 148 -9.06 -14.46 0.91
N ILE A 149 -9.79 -14.14 -0.16
CA ILE A 149 -11.27 -14.14 -0.14
C ILE A 149 -11.79 -15.53 0.17
N LYS A 150 -11.23 -16.58 -0.40
CA LYS A 150 -11.58 -17.97 -0.09
C LYS A 150 -11.44 -18.27 1.42
N ARG A 151 -10.34 -17.84 2.05
CA ARG A 151 -10.07 -18.08 3.47
C ARG A 151 -10.98 -17.28 4.40
N VAL A 152 -11.19 -15.99 4.10
CA VAL A 152 -12.11 -15.17 4.91
C VAL A 152 -13.55 -15.68 4.78
N ARG A 153 -13.97 -16.18 3.61
CA ARG A 153 -15.26 -16.84 3.42
C ARG A 153 -15.39 -18.14 4.22
N ALA A 154 -14.36 -18.98 4.19
CA ALA A 154 -14.35 -20.21 4.98
C ALA A 154 -14.50 -19.94 6.48
N ARG A 155 -13.92 -18.84 6.99
CA ARG A 155 -13.93 -18.49 8.42
C ARG A 155 -15.16 -17.70 8.85
N HIS A 156 -15.61 -16.75 8.04
CA HIS A 156 -16.65 -15.77 8.42
C HIS A 156 -17.97 -15.92 7.66
N GLY A 157 -18.02 -16.84 6.68
CA GLY A 157 -19.24 -17.12 5.93
C GLY A 157 -19.70 -15.94 5.08
N ARG A 158 -20.92 -15.46 5.34
CA ARG A 158 -21.61 -14.42 4.56
C ARG A 158 -21.24 -12.98 4.96
N VAL A 159 -20.18 -12.76 5.75
CA VAL A 159 -19.73 -11.38 6.02
C VAL A 159 -19.39 -10.70 4.69
N PRO A 160 -19.95 -9.51 4.39
CA PRO A 160 -19.71 -8.81 3.14
C PRO A 160 -18.22 -8.53 2.89
N VAL A 161 -17.78 -8.75 1.65
CA VAL A 161 -16.40 -8.56 1.21
C VAL A 161 -16.34 -7.54 0.07
N GLY A 162 -15.70 -6.39 0.33
CA GLY A 162 -15.32 -5.43 -0.69
C GLY A 162 -13.89 -5.66 -1.17
N LEU A 163 -13.67 -5.56 -2.48
CA LEU A 163 -12.37 -5.66 -3.13
C LEU A 163 -12.02 -4.35 -3.82
N GLY A 164 -10.89 -3.74 -3.46
CA GLY A 164 -10.39 -2.52 -4.08
C GLY A 164 -8.94 -2.62 -4.55
N GLY A 165 -8.41 -1.53 -5.10
CA GLY A 165 -7.02 -1.38 -5.52
C GLY A 165 -6.77 -1.60 -7.01
N VAL A 166 -5.51 -1.84 -7.39
CA VAL A 166 -5.06 -1.81 -8.80
C VAL A 166 -5.76 -2.85 -9.67
N TYR A 167 -5.83 -4.10 -9.22
CA TYR A 167 -6.51 -5.17 -9.96
C TYR A 167 -8.01 -4.89 -10.08
N ALA A 168 -8.67 -4.49 -9.00
CA ALA A 168 -10.09 -4.16 -9.01
C ALA A 168 -10.41 -3.01 -9.98
N THR A 169 -9.50 -2.04 -10.12
CA THR A 169 -9.68 -0.88 -10.99
C THR A 169 -9.37 -1.16 -12.45
N LEU A 170 -8.28 -1.88 -12.74
CA LEU A 170 -7.83 -2.09 -14.12
C LEU A 170 -8.43 -3.32 -14.79
N CYS A 171 -8.91 -4.28 -14.00
CA CYS A 171 -9.50 -5.54 -14.46
C CYS A 171 -10.86 -5.78 -13.76
N THR A 172 -11.72 -4.77 -13.73
CA THR A 172 -12.97 -4.75 -12.94
C THR A 172 -13.87 -5.94 -13.27
N GLU A 173 -14.13 -6.21 -14.55
CA GLU A 173 -14.96 -7.34 -14.98
C GLU A 173 -14.39 -8.69 -14.53
N HIS A 174 -13.09 -8.90 -14.71
CA HIS A 174 -12.44 -10.11 -14.26
C HIS A 174 -12.51 -10.24 -12.73
N ALA A 175 -12.35 -9.15 -12.00
CA ALA A 175 -12.46 -9.13 -10.55
C ALA A 175 -13.89 -9.48 -10.09
N GLN A 176 -14.92 -8.96 -10.75
CA GLN A 176 -16.33 -9.27 -10.47
C GLN A 176 -16.65 -10.74 -10.71
N GLN A 177 -16.14 -11.33 -11.78
CA GLN A 177 -16.42 -12.71 -12.16
C GLN A 177 -15.64 -13.75 -11.36
N HIS A 178 -14.42 -13.42 -10.92
CA HIS A 178 -13.46 -14.43 -10.43
C HIS A 178 -12.94 -14.22 -9.02
N SER A 179 -13.10 -13.03 -8.41
CA SER A 179 -12.52 -12.79 -7.09
C SER A 179 -13.29 -13.43 -5.94
N GLY A 180 -14.61 -13.59 -6.06
CA GLY A 180 -15.51 -14.01 -5.00
C GLY A 180 -15.86 -12.88 -4.00
N ALA A 181 -15.52 -11.62 -4.32
CA ALA A 181 -15.97 -10.45 -3.56
C ALA A 181 -17.45 -10.15 -3.84
N ASP A 182 -18.16 -9.59 -2.86
CA ASP A 182 -19.54 -9.14 -3.04
C ASP A 182 -19.61 -7.81 -3.78
N GLN A 183 -18.59 -6.96 -3.55
CA GLN A 183 -18.48 -5.67 -4.22
C GLN A 183 -17.05 -5.42 -4.71
N VAL A 184 -16.90 -5.05 -5.98
CA VAL A 184 -15.64 -4.61 -6.57
C VAL A 184 -15.65 -3.09 -6.66
N ILE A 185 -14.68 -2.47 -5.98
CA ILE A 185 -14.55 -1.01 -5.84
C ILE A 185 -13.40 -0.55 -6.75
N ALA A 186 -13.74 0.09 -7.86
CA ALA A 186 -12.76 0.68 -8.77
C ALA A 186 -12.36 2.09 -8.30
N GLY A 187 -11.17 2.54 -8.70
CA GLY A 187 -10.66 3.85 -8.35
C GLY A 187 -10.01 3.93 -6.97
N SER A 188 -10.06 5.09 -6.32
CA SER A 188 -9.41 5.33 -5.04
C SER A 188 -10.03 4.57 -3.87
N GLY A 189 -11.33 4.33 -3.93
CA GLY A 189 -12.08 3.51 -2.97
C GLY A 189 -12.29 4.12 -1.59
N MET A 190 -11.85 5.35 -1.31
CA MET A 190 -11.94 5.94 0.03
C MET A 190 -13.40 6.16 0.48
N ALA A 191 -14.19 6.81 -0.38
CA ALA A 191 -15.60 7.08 -0.13
C ALA A 191 -16.42 5.77 -0.17
N GLU A 192 -16.16 4.92 -1.16
CA GLU A 192 -16.88 3.67 -1.38
C GLU A 192 -16.67 2.65 -0.25
N ALA A 193 -15.45 2.58 0.30
CA ALA A 193 -15.15 1.73 1.44
C ALA A 193 -15.94 2.17 2.70
N LEU A 194 -16.07 3.48 2.90
CA LEU A 194 -16.88 4.01 4.01
C LEU A 194 -18.38 3.78 3.77
N ARG A 195 -18.89 4.00 2.54
CA ARG A 195 -20.29 3.68 2.20
C ARG A 195 -20.61 2.21 2.45
N LEU A 196 -19.77 1.29 1.97
CA LEU A 196 -19.99 -0.13 2.19
C LEU A 196 -20.03 -0.46 3.69
N ALA A 197 -19.16 0.13 4.50
CA ALA A 197 -19.18 -0.07 5.94
C ALA A 197 -20.45 0.48 6.58
N ASP A 198 -20.91 1.68 6.18
CA ASP A 198 -22.14 2.29 6.66
C ASP A 198 -23.38 1.48 6.24
N ASP A 199 -23.48 1.05 4.98
CA ASP A 199 -24.60 0.27 4.46
C ASP A 199 -24.75 -1.06 5.21
N VAL A 200 -23.64 -1.74 5.48
CA VAL A 200 -23.64 -3.03 6.19
C VAL A 200 -24.02 -2.87 7.67
N THR A 201 -23.65 -1.77 8.29
CA THR A 201 -23.81 -1.57 9.72
C THR A 201 -25.00 -0.66 10.07
N GLY A 202 -25.74 -0.16 9.07
CA GLY A 202 -26.87 0.74 9.26
C GLY A 202 -26.46 2.11 9.80
N ASN A 203 -25.22 2.53 9.54
CA ASN A 203 -24.72 3.85 9.94
C ASN A 203 -24.87 4.87 8.80
N ASN A 204 -24.66 6.14 9.14
CA ASN A 204 -24.67 7.25 8.21
C ASN A 204 -23.48 8.17 8.52
N SER A 205 -22.46 8.14 7.63
CA SER A 205 -21.32 9.05 7.66
C SER A 205 -21.42 10.03 6.48
N GLU A 206 -20.35 10.75 6.21
CA GLU A 206 -20.24 11.65 5.06
C GLU A 206 -19.18 11.13 4.07
N PRO A 207 -19.44 10.01 3.33
CA PRO A 207 -18.44 9.41 2.45
C PRO A 207 -17.93 10.35 1.35
N ASP A 208 -18.81 11.21 0.82
CA ASP A 208 -18.51 12.12 -0.27
C ASP A 208 -17.40 13.13 0.09
N ARG A 209 -17.20 13.40 1.37
CA ARG A 209 -16.04 14.16 1.86
C ARG A 209 -14.72 13.58 1.37
N TYR A 210 -14.62 12.27 1.19
CA TYR A 210 -13.40 11.57 0.78
C TYR A 210 -13.32 11.31 -0.73
N ALA A 211 -14.19 11.89 -1.51
CA ALA A 211 -14.07 11.85 -2.98
C ALA A 211 -12.86 12.67 -3.49
N ASP A 212 -12.51 13.75 -2.78
CA ASP A 212 -11.34 14.57 -3.10
C ASP A 212 -10.09 14.08 -2.34
N PRO A 213 -8.98 13.74 -3.01
CA PRO A 213 -7.73 13.34 -2.36
C PRO A 213 -7.15 14.35 -1.36
N ARG A 214 -7.53 15.62 -1.43
CA ARG A 214 -7.10 16.66 -0.45
C ARG A 214 -7.66 16.42 0.93
N SER A 215 -8.79 15.74 1.03
CA SER A 215 -9.46 15.42 2.31
C SER A 215 -8.97 14.11 2.94
N TRP A 216 -8.12 13.35 2.25
CA TRP A 216 -7.68 12.06 2.76
C TRP A 216 -6.76 12.23 3.97
N PRO A 217 -7.03 11.52 5.07
CA PRO A 217 -6.17 11.54 6.25
C PRO A 217 -4.82 10.87 5.95
N ALA A 218 -3.85 11.11 6.82
CA ALA A 218 -2.59 10.39 6.79
C ALA A 218 -2.83 8.88 6.99
N PRO A 219 -2.04 8.00 6.31
CA PRO A 219 -2.18 6.56 6.45
C PRO A 219 -1.95 6.09 7.89
N ALA A 220 -2.70 5.08 8.31
CA ALA A 220 -2.57 4.47 9.64
C ALA A 220 -1.37 3.53 9.74
N HIS A 221 -0.16 4.01 9.50
CA HIS A 221 1.08 3.22 9.50
C HIS A 221 1.29 2.36 10.74
N HIS A 222 0.76 2.77 11.89
CA HIS A 222 0.87 2.03 13.15
C HIS A 222 0.05 0.73 13.18
N LEU A 223 -0.82 0.50 12.19
CA LEU A 223 -1.60 -0.74 12.07
C LEU A 223 -0.82 -1.88 11.41
N VAL A 224 0.35 -1.60 10.83
CA VAL A 224 1.26 -2.59 10.28
C VAL A 224 2.62 -2.48 10.95
N SER A 225 3.28 -3.63 11.13
CA SER A 225 4.63 -3.65 11.73
C SER A 225 5.68 -3.65 10.63
N ARG A 226 6.13 -2.45 10.26
CA ARG A 226 7.17 -2.27 9.23
C ARG A 226 8.27 -1.35 9.75
N PRO A 227 9.56 -1.59 9.37
CA PRO A 227 10.67 -0.73 9.74
C PRO A 227 10.76 0.55 8.87
N PHE A 228 9.82 0.73 7.95
CA PHE A 228 9.72 1.85 7.02
C PHE A 228 8.27 2.30 6.87
N ALA A 229 8.06 3.47 6.26
CA ALA A 229 6.75 3.94 5.86
C ALA A 229 6.75 4.39 4.38
N GLY A 230 5.66 4.07 3.68
CA GLY A 230 5.35 4.70 2.40
C GLY A 230 4.80 6.10 2.61
N THR A 231 5.08 7.01 1.73
CA THR A 231 4.47 8.35 1.70
C THR A 231 4.27 8.81 0.26
N VAL A 232 3.38 9.76 0.06
CA VAL A 232 3.18 10.43 -1.23
C VAL A 232 3.17 11.93 -1.02
N ALA A 233 3.83 12.65 -1.90
CA ALA A 233 3.76 14.11 -1.99
C ALA A 233 2.59 14.55 -2.88
N SER A 234 2.16 13.67 -3.81
CA SER A 234 1.07 13.92 -4.74
C SER A 234 0.37 12.62 -5.13
N TRP A 235 -0.91 12.72 -5.40
CA TRP A 235 -1.74 11.65 -5.97
C TRP A 235 -1.87 11.83 -7.48
N GLY A 236 -1.82 10.72 -8.23
CA GLY A 236 -1.93 10.73 -9.69
C GLY A 236 -0.69 11.25 -10.41
N CYS A 237 -0.82 11.40 -11.72
CA CYS A 237 0.26 11.81 -12.60
C CYS A 237 -0.27 12.79 -13.66
N PRO A 238 0.41 13.94 -13.91
CA PRO A 238 0.00 14.89 -14.92
C PRO A 238 0.39 14.47 -16.36
N TYR A 239 1.13 13.38 -16.49
CA TYR A 239 1.59 12.86 -17.79
C TYR A 239 0.62 11.80 -18.31
N GLN A 240 0.50 11.71 -19.64
CA GLN A 240 -0.38 10.75 -20.32
C GLN A 240 0.43 9.76 -21.16
N CYS A 241 1.40 9.10 -20.52
CA CYS A 241 2.22 8.10 -21.21
C CYS A 241 1.35 6.93 -21.69
N THR A 242 1.46 6.60 -22.98
CA THR A 242 0.60 5.60 -23.64
C THR A 242 0.67 4.19 -23.04
N TYR A 243 1.76 3.87 -22.36
CA TYR A 243 2.00 2.56 -21.71
C TYR A 243 1.64 2.56 -20.22
N CYS A 244 1.18 3.68 -19.64
CA CYS A 244 1.00 3.84 -18.20
C CYS A 244 -0.48 3.91 -17.83
N ALA A 245 -0.86 3.23 -16.76
CA ALA A 245 -2.22 3.20 -16.25
C ALA A 245 -2.50 4.19 -15.10
N SER A 246 -1.53 5.02 -14.69
CA SER A 246 -1.70 5.93 -13.54
C SER A 246 -2.93 6.82 -13.66
N HIS A 247 -3.23 7.33 -14.87
CA HIS A 247 -4.42 8.15 -15.13
C HIS A 247 -5.75 7.41 -14.96
N ARG A 248 -5.75 6.07 -15.05
CA ARG A 248 -6.93 5.22 -14.80
C ARG A 248 -7.07 4.90 -13.32
N LEU A 249 -5.97 4.82 -12.59
CA LEU A 249 -5.96 4.56 -11.15
C LEU A 249 -6.32 5.81 -10.35
N GLN A 250 -5.77 6.95 -10.76
CA GLN A 250 -6.02 8.26 -10.16
C GLN A 250 -6.10 9.32 -11.27
N PRO A 251 -7.32 9.66 -11.74
CA PRO A 251 -7.51 10.57 -12.86
C PRO A 251 -7.02 12.00 -12.61
N ALA A 252 -7.14 12.48 -11.36
CA ALA A 252 -6.73 13.82 -10.98
C ALA A 252 -5.31 13.84 -10.44
N PHE A 253 -4.47 14.79 -10.90
CA PHE A 253 -3.18 15.07 -10.27
C PHE A 253 -3.36 16.10 -9.15
N VAL A 254 -3.18 15.67 -7.92
CA VAL A 254 -3.40 16.48 -6.70
C VAL A 254 -2.15 16.46 -5.82
N ARG A 255 -1.58 17.65 -5.54
CA ARG A 255 -0.50 17.78 -4.57
C ARG A 255 -1.06 17.88 -3.16
N ARG A 256 -0.42 17.18 -2.23
CA ARG A 256 -0.64 17.38 -0.79
C ARG A 256 0.15 18.62 -0.36
N GLU A 257 -0.32 19.34 0.63
CA GLU A 257 0.46 20.44 1.20
C GLU A 257 1.77 19.92 1.80
N ALA A 258 2.86 20.63 1.53
CA ALA A 258 4.20 20.21 1.98
C ALA A 258 4.28 20.03 3.49
N GLY A 259 3.64 20.93 4.26
CA GLY A 259 3.56 20.85 5.72
C GLY A 259 2.90 19.55 6.20
N VAL A 260 1.79 19.14 5.59
CA VAL A 260 1.06 17.91 5.92
C VAL A 260 1.94 16.65 5.69
N VAL A 261 2.71 16.62 4.59
CA VAL A 261 3.64 15.53 4.33
C VAL A 261 4.77 15.50 5.37
N VAL A 262 5.30 16.66 5.75
CA VAL A 262 6.34 16.78 6.80
C VAL A 262 5.80 16.36 8.16
N ASP A 263 4.55 16.71 8.50
CA ASP A 263 3.90 16.29 9.75
C ASP A 263 3.71 14.78 9.83
N GLU A 264 3.29 14.14 8.73
CA GLU A 264 3.18 12.68 8.62
C GLU A 264 4.54 12.01 8.88
N ILE A 265 5.60 12.49 8.23
CA ILE A 265 6.95 11.98 8.40
C ILE A 265 7.41 12.17 9.85
N ALA A 266 7.18 13.34 10.45
CA ALA A 266 7.52 13.62 11.85
C ALA A 266 6.81 12.66 12.81
N GLY A 267 5.52 12.42 12.60
CA GLY A 267 4.76 11.46 13.40
C GLY A 267 5.27 10.02 13.27
N CYS A 268 5.73 9.60 12.08
CA CYS A 268 6.38 8.31 11.89
C CYS A 268 7.75 8.22 12.58
N LEU A 269 8.54 9.30 12.52
CA LEU A 269 9.84 9.39 13.20
C LEU A 269 9.70 9.24 14.73
N GLN A 270 8.66 9.83 15.33
CA GLN A 270 8.36 9.67 16.77
C GLN A 270 8.06 8.20 17.14
N ARG A 271 7.53 7.41 16.20
CA ARG A 271 7.31 5.95 16.36
C ARG A 271 8.55 5.10 16.05
N GLY A 272 9.70 5.72 15.77
CA GLY A 272 10.96 5.03 15.50
C GLY A 272 11.23 4.67 14.05
N ILE A 273 10.32 4.97 13.11
CA ILE A 273 10.54 4.78 11.68
C ILE A 273 11.57 5.80 11.20
N ARG A 274 12.53 5.35 10.39
CA ARG A 274 13.62 6.20 9.85
C ARG A 274 13.70 6.18 8.33
N ASP A 275 13.09 5.21 7.68
CA ASP A 275 13.11 5.01 6.23
C ASP A 275 11.75 5.31 5.63
N PHE A 276 11.72 6.17 4.61
CA PHE A 276 10.49 6.63 3.95
C PHE A 276 10.61 6.44 2.45
N ALA A 277 9.63 5.81 1.84
CA ALA A 277 9.60 5.61 0.40
C ALA A 277 8.51 6.48 -0.23
N PHE A 278 8.91 7.36 -1.15
CA PHE A 278 7.97 8.15 -1.96
C PHE A 278 7.36 7.28 -3.04
N TYR A 279 6.03 7.10 -2.98
CA TYR A 279 5.26 6.28 -3.94
C TYR A 279 4.64 7.09 -5.07
N ASP A 280 4.96 8.36 -5.16
CA ASP A 280 4.48 9.24 -6.20
C ASP A 280 4.74 8.69 -7.59
N ASP A 281 3.75 8.78 -8.48
CA ASP A 281 3.89 8.47 -9.90
C ASP A 281 4.69 9.55 -10.64
N ALA A 282 4.71 10.78 -10.11
CA ALA A 282 5.38 11.92 -10.72
C ALA A 282 5.95 12.90 -9.67
N LEU A 283 6.82 12.42 -8.78
CA LEU A 283 7.39 13.18 -7.65
C LEU A 283 8.02 14.52 -8.06
N LEU A 284 8.62 14.61 -9.25
CA LEU A 284 9.28 15.80 -9.77
C LEU A 284 8.39 16.64 -10.73
N ALA A 285 7.09 16.37 -10.80
CA ALA A 285 6.19 17.19 -11.62
C ALA A 285 6.31 18.69 -11.24
N GLY A 286 6.38 19.56 -12.24
CA GLY A 286 6.58 21.00 -12.02
C GLY A 286 8.00 21.35 -11.55
N SER A 287 9.02 20.69 -12.12
CA SER A 287 10.45 20.96 -11.89
C SER A 287 10.92 20.72 -10.46
N GLY A 288 10.27 19.79 -9.75
CA GLY A 288 10.69 19.37 -8.39
C GLY A 288 10.50 20.43 -7.29
N ARG A 289 9.86 21.55 -7.57
CA ARG A 289 9.64 22.63 -6.57
C ARG A 289 8.88 22.14 -5.35
N HIS A 290 7.89 21.27 -5.56
CA HIS A 290 7.10 20.73 -4.48
C HIS A 290 7.92 19.80 -3.57
N LEU A 291 8.70 18.89 -4.15
CA LEU A 291 9.65 18.08 -3.39
C LEU A 291 10.64 18.95 -2.63
N ALA A 292 11.17 20.03 -3.26
CA ALA A 292 12.08 20.96 -2.59
C ALA A 292 11.45 21.59 -1.36
N ALA A 293 10.18 22.00 -1.40
CA ALA A 293 9.48 22.55 -0.24
C ALA A 293 9.35 21.52 0.91
N ILE A 294 9.04 20.27 0.60
CA ILE A 294 9.00 19.18 1.59
C ILE A 294 10.37 18.97 2.21
N LEU A 295 11.43 18.85 1.40
CA LEU A 295 12.80 18.63 1.88
C LEU A 295 13.32 19.82 2.72
N GLN A 296 12.96 21.05 2.36
CA GLN A 296 13.24 22.23 3.18
C GLN A 296 12.52 22.17 4.54
N GLY A 297 11.26 21.74 4.55
CA GLY A 297 10.50 21.50 5.79
C GLY A 297 11.13 20.44 6.69
N ILE A 298 11.65 19.35 6.11
CA ILE A 298 12.42 18.32 6.83
C ILE A 298 13.66 18.92 7.48
N LEU A 299 14.43 19.70 6.72
CA LEU A 299 15.67 20.32 7.22
C LEU A 299 15.40 21.40 8.28
N SER A 300 14.41 22.26 8.09
CA SER A 300 14.07 23.35 9.04
C SER A 300 13.61 22.82 10.40
N ARG A 301 13.00 21.63 10.41
CA ARG A 301 12.60 20.92 11.65
C ARG A 301 13.67 19.97 12.19
N ALA A 302 14.88 19.96 11.60
CA ALA A 302 15.98 19.06 11.96
C ALA A 302 15.57 17.56 12.00
N LEU A 303 14.60 17.15 11.18
CA LEU A 303 14.12 15.76 11.09
C LEU A 303 15.18 14.89 10.40
N ARG A 304 15.56 13.78 11.05
CA ARG A 304 16.57 12.87 10.53
C ARG A 304 15.92 11.61 10.01
N ALA A 305 15.81 11.51 8.68
CA ALA A 305 15.20 10.42 7.95
C ALA A 305 16.06 10.00 6.75
N ARG A 306 15.81 8.81 6.22
CA ARG A 306 16.31 8.35 4.92
C ARG A 306 15.14 8.25 3.96
N PHE A 307 15.32 8.79 2.77
CA PHE A 307 14.27 8.80 1.75
C PHE A 307 14.67 7.94 0.55
N HIS A 308 13.70 7.22 0.02
CA HIS A 308 13.83 6.29 -1.10
C HIS A 308 12.81 6.60 -2.19
N THR A 309 13.15 6.37 -3.45
CA THR A 309 12.27 6.61 -4.59
C THR A 309 12.08 5.34 -5.42
N PRO A 310 11.30 4.35 -4.93
CA PRO A 310 11.14 3.07 -5.61
C PRO A 310 10.49 3.19 -7.00
N ASN A 311 9.58 4.15 -7.20
CA ASN A 311 8.84 4.33 -8.45
C ASN A 311 9.63 5.05 -9.56
N GLY A 312 10.83 5.53 -9.23
CA GLY A 312 11.64 6.27 -10.18
C GLY A 312 11.26 7.75 -10.32
N MET A 313 12.22 8.54 -10.75
CA MET A 313 12.09 9.97 -11.00
C MET A 313 12.58 10.33 -12.39
N HIS A 314 12.10 11.44 -12.93
CA HIS A 314 12.56 11.97 -14.18
C HIS A 314 13.88 12.73 -13.99
N ALA A 315 14.96 12.28 -14.64
CA ALA A 315 16.28 12.89 -14.51
C ALA A 315 16.26 14.40 -14.84
N ARG A 316 15.52 14.82 -15.87
CA ARG A 316 15.41 16.22 -16.29
C ARG A 316 14.83 17.16 -15.22
N GLY A 317 14.08 16.62 -14.24
CA GLY A 317 13.52 17.39 -13.13
C GLY A 317 14.53 17.67 -12.01
N ILE A 318 15.74 17.11 -12.08
CA ILE A 318 16.77 17.23 -11.03
C ILE A 318 17.78 18.29 -11.41
N SER A 319 17.60 19.52 -10.92
CA SER A 319 18.62 20.55 -11.00
C SER A 319 19.76 20.28 -9.98
N GLY A 320 20.93 20.90 -10.22
CA GLY A 320 22.05 20.79 -9.28
C GLY A 320 21.70 21.28 -7.85
N ASN A 321 20.82 22.30 -7.73
CA ASN A 321 20.34 22.78 -6.44
C ASN A 321 19.44 21.75 -5.77
N LEU A 322 18.53 21.14 -6.51
CA LEU A 322 17.65 20.08 -5.99
C LEU A 322 18.47 18.87 -5.56
N ALA A 323 19.45 18.44 -6.35
CA ALA A 323 20.32 17.31 -6.01
C ALA A 323 21.08 17.55 -4.67
N ARG A 324 21.63 18.76 -4.48
CA ARG A 324 22.27 19.12 -3.20
C ARG A 324 21.28 19.12 -2.03
N LEU A 325 20.07 19.62 -2.25
CA LEU A 325 19.01 19.62 -1.24
C LEU A 325 18.59 18.20 -0.87
N MET A 326 18.37 17.34 -1.87
CA MET A 326 18.06 15.92 -1.69
C MET A 326 19.10 15.21 -0.82
N ARG A 327 20.39 15.39 -1.15
CA ARG A 327 21.49 14.82 -0.35
C ARG A 327 21.46 15.30 1.09
N ARG A 328 21.31 16.62 1.31
CA ARG A 328 21.26 17.21 2.66
C ARG A 328 20.09 16.71 3.49
N ALA A 329 18.95 16.53 2.85
CA ALA A 329 17.72 16.06 3.51
C ALA A 329 17.66 14.55 3.75
N GLY A 330 18.68 13.77 3.26
CA GLY A 330 18.76 12.35 3.53
C GLY A 330 18.14 11.45 2.44
N VAL A 331 18.03 11.92 1.19
CA VAL A 331 17.64 11.03 0.07
C VAL A 331 18.78 10.04 -0.16
N ALA A 332 18.52 8.77 0.19
CA ALA A 332 19.52 7.69 0.20
C ALA A 332 19.48 6.84 -1.06
N THR A 333 18.29 6.64 -1.65
CA THR A 333 18.16 5.84 -2.88
C THR A 333 17.41 6.63 -3.93
N VAL A 334 18.06 6.82 -5.07
CA VAL A 334 17.52 7.51 -6.24
C VAL A 334 17.38 6.49 -7.36
N ARG A 335 16.17 6.35 -7.90
CA ARG A 335 15.90 5.62 -9.13
C ARG A 335 15.49 6.61 -10.20
N LEU A 336 16.06 6.47 -11.37
CA LEU A 336 15.76 7.30 -12.52
C LEU A 336 15.04 6.47 -13.57
N SER A 337 13.92 6.98 -14.06
CA SER A 337 13.19 6.36 -15.16
C SER A 337 13.85 6.73 -16.48
N LEU A 338 14.14 5.71 -17.28
CA LEU A 338 14.61 5.81 -18.66
C LEU A 338 13.78 4.84 -19.50
N GLU A 339 12.68 5.30 -20.05
CA GLU A 339 11.73 4.43 -20.75
C GLU A 339 12.29 3.92 -22.09
N THR A 340 12.95 4.81 -22.84
CA THR A 340 13.60 4.51 -24.11
C THR A 340 14.69 5.54 -24.42
N LEU A 341 15.70 5.15 -25.21
CA LEU A 341 16.72 6.05 -25.76
C LEU A 341 16.34 6.58 -27.15
N ASP A 342 15.32 6.03 -27.78
CA ASP A 342 14.85 6.44 -29.09
C ASP A 342 14.05 7.77 -28.98
N PRO A 343 14.52 8.88 -29.59
CA PRO A 343 13.87 10.19 -29.49
C PRO A 343 12.45 10.21 -30.05
N VAL A 344 12.18 9.43 -31.11
CA VAL A 344 10.84 9.36 -31.71
C VAL A 344 9.87 8.66 -30.77
N ARG A 345 10.30 7.54 -30.16
CA ARG A 345 9.49 6.84 -29.15
C ARG A 345 9.27 7.70 -27.91
N GLN A 346 10.27 8.45 -27.46
CA GLN A 346 10.10 9.37 -26.33
C GLN A 346 8.97 10.36 -26.58
N GLN A 347 8.90 10.95 -27.78
CA GLN A 347 7.84 11.90 -28.18
C GLN A 347 6.49 11.22 -28.31
N THR A 348 6.43 10.08 -29.01
CA THR A 348 5.15 9.38 -29.31
C THR A 348 4.55 8.66 -28.09
N THR A 349 5.31 8.39 -27.05
CA THR A 349 4.85 7.74 -25.81
C THR A 349 4.45 8.72 -24.71
N GLY A 350 4.31 10.02 -24.99
CA GLY A 350 3.80 11.00 -24.04
C GLY A 350 4.78 12.10 -23.62
N GLY A 351 5.97 12.17 -24.24
CA GLY A 351 6.94 13.26 -24.04
C GLY A 351 7.44 13.43 -22.60
N LYS A 352 7.37 12.37 -21.80
CA LYS A 352 7.75 12.38 -20.38
C LYS A 352 9.27 12.53 -20.22
N VAL A 353 10.03 11.91 -21.11
CA VAL A 353 11.48 11.97 -21.16
C VAL A 353 11.87 12.53 -22.53
N THR A 354 12.69 13.55 -22.55
CA THR A 354 13.38 14.06 -23.75
C THR A 354 14.85 14.07 -23.47
N THR A 355 15.63 13.54 -24.37
CA THR A 355 17.12 13.66 -24.34
C THR A 355 17.54 15.06 -24.56
#